data_e3a7828737973826d31184646a7a84bb
#
_entry.id   e3a7828737973826d31184646a7a84bb
#
_cell.length_a   1.000
_cell.length_b   1.000
_cell.length_c   1.000
_cell.angle_alpha   90.00
_cell.angle_beta   90.00
_cell.angle_gamma   90.00
#
_symmetry.space_group_name_H-M   'P 1'
#
loop_
_entity.id
_entity.type
_entity.pdbx_description
1 polymer ?
#
loop_
_entity_poly.entity_id
_entity_poly.type
_entity_poly.pdbx_seq_one_letter_code
_entity_poly.pdbx_strand_id
1 'polypeptide(L)'
;MSISSDVQKLEPGKRVRLIEVDGSAFGAGILRFHNETIPHTEAEIIAAGGDESKLEPKSVWWQGEEYGAWPYELTGISVSSDGQSSRPSLTVANISGTIGSLCRRFQGMAKAKVIIHDTFAHYLDARNFPDGNPTANPNEERKQVYYIDRKSGSDDETVEFELSSPADLRGQLIPTRQIQPMCTWCMRGWYKTGNGCTYAGQNGWFDKDGNRVDDPSQDVCSGLLSTGCKPRFGENEQLDYGGFPGASLLRG
;
A
#
# COMPACT_ATOMS: atom_id res chain seq x y z
N MET A 1 -24.57 -6.35 -0.21
CA MET A 1 -23.73 -6.58 0.99
C MET A 1 -22.36 -6.05 0.64
N SER A 2 -21.62 -5.52 1.62
CA SER A 2 -20.26 -5.02 1.36
C SER A 2 -19.28 -5.74 2.29
N ILE A 3 -18.04 -5.91 1.84
CA ILE A 3 -16.97 -6.54 2.61
C ILE A 3 -16.79 -5.88 3.99
N SER A 4 -16.93 -4.56 4.07
CA SER A 4 -16.85 -3.81 5.33
C SER A 4 -17.97 -4.17 6.31
N SER A 5 -19.17 -4.46 5.80
CA SER A 5 -20.31 -4.94 6.60
C SER A 5 -20.10 -6.39 7.05
N ASP A 6 -19.55 -7.23 6.17
CA ASP A 6 -19.35 -8.64 6.49
C ASP A 6 -18.27 -8.87 7.54
N VAL A 7 -17.19 -8.08 7.51
CA VAL A 7 -16.13 -8.13 8.53
C VAL A 7 -16.67 -7.84 9.95
N GLN A 8 -17.78 -7.10 10.06
CA GLN A 8 -18.41 -6.74 11.34
C GLN A 8 -19.40 -7.78 11.84
N LYS A 9 -19.74 -8.80 11.04
CA LYS A 9 -20.65 -9.86 11.43
C LYS A 9 -19.97 -10.84 12.40
N LEU A 10 -20.77 -11.47 13.23
CA LEU A 10 -20.31 -12.54 14.12
C LEU A 10 -19.79 -13.76 13.32
N GLU A 11 -20.38 -14.00 12.16
CA GLU A 11 -19.99 -15.04 11.20
C GLU A 11 -19.81 -14.39 9.81
N PRO A 12 -18.62 -13.85 9.51
CA PRO A 12 -18.37 -13.12 8.26
C PRO A 12 -18.30 -14.04 7.02
N GLY A 13 -18.20 -15.35 7.20
CA GLY A 13 -17.98 -16.32 6.13
C GLY A 13 -16.49 -16.67 5.97
N LYS A 14 -16.21 -17.62 5.05
CA LYS A 14 -14.85 -18.07 4.77
C LYS A 14 -14.10 -16.96 4.02
N ARG A 15 -12.98 -16.49 4.60
CA ARG A 15 -12.06 -15.56 3.91
C ARG A 15 -11.24 -16.33 2.89
N VAL A 16 -11.00 -15.68 1.75
CA VAL A 16 -10.15 -16.19 0.67
C VAL A 16 -9.10 -15.13 0.37
N ARG A 17 -7.85 -15.56 0.32
CA ARG A 17 -6.72 -14.71 -0.05
C ARG A 17 -6.10 -15.19 -1.34
N LEU A 18 -6.01 -14.29 -2.31
CA LEU A 18 -5.44 -14.54 -3.62
C LEU A 18 -4.22 -13.64 -3.82
N ILE A 19 -3.19 -14.20 -4.43
CA ILE A 19 -1.95 -13.48 -4.72
C ILE A 19 -1.76 -13.39 -6.22
N GLU A 20 -1.48 -12.17 -6.68
CA GLU A 20 -1.03 -11.90 -8.05
C GLU A 20 0.38 -11.31 -8.01
N VAL A 21 1.30 -11.91 -8.75
CA VAL A 21 2.66 -11.41 -8.92
C VAL A 21 2.84 -11.00 -10.37
N ASP A 22 2.87 -9.70 -10.62
CA ASP A 22 3.00 -9.12 -11.95
C ASP A 22 4.45 -8.73 -12.23
N GLY A 23 5.11 -9.54 -13.07
CA GLY A 23 6.45 -9.32 -13.60
C GLY A 23 6.43 -8.88 -15.07
N SER A 24 5.29 -8.45 -15.61
CA SER A 24 5.15 -8.06 -17.03
C SER A 24 6.09 -6.94 -17.44
N ALA A 25 6.42 -6.03 -16.52
CA ALA A 25 7.34 -4.92 -16.76
C ALA A 25 8.75 -5.36 -17.22
N PHE A 26 9.16 -6.58 -16.87
CA PHE A 26 10.44 -7.16 -17.30
C PHE A 26 10.29 -8.50 -18.04
N GLY A 27 9.06 -8.82 -18.50
CA GLY A 27 8.78 -9.96 -19.36
C GLY A 27 8.58 -11.30 -18.64
N ALA A 28 8.37 -11.30 -17.32
CA ALA A 28 8.13 -12.53 -16.55
C ALA A 28 6.67 -12.99 -16.57
N GLY A 29 5.74 -12.16 -17.11
CA GLY A 29 4.32 -12.45 -17.11
C GLY A 29 3.68 -12.20 -15.73
N ILE A 30 2.45 -12.71 -15.59
CA ILE A 30 1.66 -12.59 -14.37
C ILE A 30 1.44 -13.98 -13.80
N LEU A 31 1.76 -14.16 -12.51
CA LEU A 31 1.51 -15.38 -11.77
C LEU A 31 0.34 -15.14 -10.82
N ARG A 32 -0.64 -16.05 -10.80
CA ARG A 32 -1.81 -15.97 -9.94
C ARG A 32 -1.97 -17.26 -9.18
N PHE A 33 -2.09 -17.17 -7.86
CA PHE A 33 -2.16 -18.36 -7.02
C PHE A 33 -2.91 -18.12 -5.71
N HIS A 34 -3.38 -19.23 -5.13
CA HIS A 34 -4.02 -19.32 -3.81
C HIS A 34 -3.47 -20.52 -3.04
N ASN A 35 -3.67 -20.53 -1.73
CA ASN A 35 -3.32 -21.64 -0.85
C ASN A 35 -4.56 -22.30 -0.20
N GLU A 36 -5.75 -22.06 -0.74
CA GLU A 36 -6.98 -22.65 -0.23
C GLU A 36 -7.07 -24.14 -0.59
N THR A 37 -7.43 -24.96 0.38
CA THR A 37 -7.80 -26.35 0.14
C THR A 37 -9.28 -26.42 -0.23
N ILE A 38 -9.55 -26.80 -1.48
CA ILE A 38 -10.92 -26.98 -2.02
C ILE A 38 -11.14 -28.46 -2.22
N PRO A 39 -12.08 -29.11 -1.50
CA PRO A 39 -12.32 -30.53 -1.62
C PRO A 39 -12.89 -30.88 -3.01
N HIS A 40 -12.52 -32.04 -3.50
CA HIS A 40 -13.12 -32.63 -4.70
C HIS A 40 -14.49 -33.18 -4.39
N THR A 41 -15.37 -33.13 -5.37
CA THR A 41 -16.70 -33.74 -5.26
C THR A 41 -16.60 -35.26 -5.41
N GLU A 42 -17.57 -35.99 -4.85
CA GLU A 42 -17.59 -37.44 -4.92
C GLU A 42 -17.62 -37.95 -6.39
N ALA A 43 -18.27 -37.19 -7.28
CA ALA A 43 -18.30 -37.48 -8.71
C ALA A 43 -16.91 -37.34 -9.37
N GLU A 44 -16.13 -36.34 -8.99
CA GLU A 44 -14.76 -36.13 -9.49
C GLU A 44 -13.82 -37.25 -8.99
N ILE A 45 -13.94 -37.65 -7.73
CA ILE A 45 -13.16 -38.75 -7.16
C ILE A 45 -13.48 -40.06 -7.84
N ILE A 46 -14.75 -40.36 -8.09
CA ILE A 46 -15.19 -41.57 -8.82
C ILE A 46 -14.65 -41.55 -10.26
N ALA A 47 -14.70 -40.41 -10.94
CA ALA A 47 -14.16 -40.25 -12.29
C ALA A 47 -12.64 -40.47 -12.35
N ALA A 48 -11.92 -40.16 -11.28
CA ALA A 48 -10.47 -40.42 -11.13
C ALA A 48 -10.13 -41.87 -10.70
N GLY A 49 -11.15 -42.73 -10.67
CA GLY A 49 -10.99 -44.14 -10.27
C GLY A 49 -10.95 -44.36 -8.74
N GLY A 50 -11.54 -43.46 -7.98
CA GLY A 50 -11.64 -43.54 -6.52
C GLY A 50 -10.39 -43.08 -5.75
N ASP A 51 -9.43 -42.49 -6.44
CA ASP A 51 -8.17 -42.04 -5.86
C ASP A 51 -8.04 -40.50 -5.98
N GLU A 52 -8.32 -39.80 -4.88
CA GLU A 52 -8.26 -38.35 -4.79
C GLU A 52 -6.84 -37.80 -5.02
N SER A 53 -5.81 -38.60 -4.75
CA SER A 53 -4.41 -38.17 -4.93
C SER A 53 -3.97 -37.96 -6.36
N LYS A 54 -4.79 -38.47 -7.31
CA LYS A 54 -4.56 -38.26 -8.75
C LYS A 54 -5.19 -36.98 -9.30
N LEU A 55 -6.02 -36.34 -8.51
CA LEU A 55 -6.66 -35.08 -8.90
C LEU A 55 -5.74 -33.89 -8.61
N GLU A 56 -5.65 -33.00 -9.57
CA GLU A 56 -4.93 -31.74 -9.36
C GLU A 56 -5.74 -30.85 -8.40
N PRO A 57 -5.06 -30.07 -7.52
CA PRO A 57 -5.75 -29.10 -6.65
C PRO A 57 -6.59 -28.13 -7.48
N LYS A 58 -7.79 -27.82 -7.00
CA LYS A 58 -8.73 -26.93 -7.73
C LYS A 58 -8.24 -25.51 -7.72
N SER A 59 -8.41 -24.84 -8.87
CA SER A 59 -8.20 -23.39 -9.00
C SER A 59 -9.36 -22.58 -8.44
N VAL A 60 -9.10 -21.32 -8.10
CA VAL A 60 -10.11 -20.32 -7.74
C VAL A 60 -10.22 -19.28 -8.85
N TRP A 61 -11.45 -18.96 -9.24
CA TRP A 61 -11.75 -17.90 -10.22
C TRP A 61 -12.17 -16.64 -9.50
N TRP A 62 -11.49 -15.54 -9.82
CA TRP A 62 -11.76 -14.22 -9.27
C TRP A 62 -11.56 -13.12 -10.31
N GLN A 63 -12.57 -12.25 -10.49
CA GLN A 63 -12.59 -11.18 -11.49
C GLN A 63 -12.35 -11.68 -12.94
N GLY A 64 -12.79 -12.89 -13.23
CA GLY A 64 -12.62 -13.55 -14.54
C GLY A 64 -11.26 -14.22 -14.76
N GLU A 65 -10.34 -14.11 -13.81
CA GLU A 65 -8.98 -14.65 -13.86
C GLU A 65 -8.87 -15.92 -13.01
N GLU A 66 -8.03 -16.85 -13.46
CA GLU A 66 -7.78 -18.10 -12.77
C GLU A 66 -6.59 -18.01 -11.85
N TYR A 67 -6.79 -18.39 -10.59
CA TYR A 67 -5.76 -18.51 -9.57
C TYR A 67 -5.51 -20.00 -9.31
N GLY A 68 -4.31 -20.47 -9.63
CA GLY A 68 -3.91 -21.86 -9.39
C GLY A 68 -3.64 -22.14 -7.92
N ALA A 69 -3.85 -23.38 -7.50
CA ALA A 69 -3.48 -23.81 -6.17
C ALA A 69 -1.94 -23.88 -6.04
N TRP A 70 -1.36 -23.06 -5.17
CA TRP A 70 0.07 -23.02 -4.95
C TRP A 70 0.35 -22.69 -3.50
N PRO A 71 1.08 -23.54 -2.76
CA PRO A 71 1.39 -23.27 -1.36
C PRO A 71 2.26 -22.02 -1.20
N TYR A 72 1.81 -21.11 -0.35
CA TYR A 72 2.59 -19.94 0.04
C TYR A 72 2.31 -19.58 1.50
N GLU A 73 3.23 -18.87 2.10
CA GLU A 73 3.09 -18.23 3.39
C GLU A 73 3.36 -16.73 3.25
N LEU A 74 2.52 -15.93 3.89
CA LEU A 74 2.62 -14.48 3.84
C LEU A 74 2.62 -13.94 5.27
N THR A 75 3.74 -13.37 5.70
CA THR A 75 3.96 -12.87 7.07
C THR A 75 4.19 -11.36 7.06
N GLY A 76 4.07 -10.73 8.23
CA GLY A 76 4.39 -9.31 8.40
C GLY A 76 3.41 -8.33 7.78
N ILE A 77 2.23 -8.75 7.32
CA ILE A 77 1.16 -7.86 6.87
C ILE A 77 0.33 -7.41 8.07
N SER A 78 0.91 -6.63 8.95
CA SER A 78 0.19 -5.98 10.03
C SER A 78 0.39 -4.48 9.94
N VAL A 79 -0.70 -3.74 10.10
CA VAL A 79 -0.61 -2.29 10.31
C VAL A 79 -0.26 -2.10 11.79
N SER A 80 1.02 -1.81 12.07
CA SER A 80 1.44 -1.39 13.40
C SER A 80 1.03 0.06 13.64
N SER A 81 0.45 0.35 14.80
CA SER A 81 0.19 1.71 15.25
C SER A 81 1.46 2.48 15.62
N ASP A 82 2.59 1.79 15.72
CA ASP A 82 3.87 2.36 16.16
C ASP A 82 4.65 3.08 15.03
N GLY A 83 4.03 3.20 13.85
CA GLY A 83 4.62 3.91 12.71
C GLY A 83 5.82 3.21 12.07
N GLN A 84 6.18 2.02 12.51
CA GLN A 84 7.18 1.21 11.82
C GLN A 84 6.53 0.54 10.59
N SER A 85 7.12 0.76 9.42
CA SER A 85 6.76 0.02 8.21
C SER A 85 7.17 -1.43 8.41
N SER A 86 6.18 -2.34 8.53
CA SER A 86 6.47 -3.77 8.53
C SER A 86 6.98 -4.14 7.14
N ARG A 87 8.04 -4.94 7.07
CA ARG A 87 8.50 -5.54 5.81
C ARG A 87 7.87 -6.91 5.68
N PRO A 88 6.80 -7.04 4.90
CA PRO A 88 6.17 -8.35 4.72
C PRO A 88 7.13 -9.29 4.00
N SER A 89 7.02 -10.57 4.33
CA SER A 89 7.71 -11.65 3.62
C SER A 89 6.69 -12.57 2.94
N LEU A 90 6.96 -12.91 1.69
CA LEU A 90 6.21 -13.88 0.90
C LEU A 90 7.10 -15.09 0.63
N THR A 91 6.79 -16.22 1.23
CA THR A 91 7.43 -17.49 0.97
C THR A 91 6.56 -18.33 0.05
N VAL A 92 7.09 -18.79 -1.07
CA VAL A 92 6.36 -19.55 -2.09
C VAL A 92 7.03 -20.91 -2.29
N ALA A 93 6.24 -21.97 -2.37
CA ALA A 93 6.75 -23.31 -2.64
C ALA A 93 7.41 -23.37 -4.03
N ASN A 94 8.59 -23.98 -4.11
CA ASN A 94 9.37 -24.11 -5.33
C ASN A 94 9.07 -25.45 -6.05
N ILE A 95 7.80 -25.72 -6.31
CA ILE A 95 7.35 -26.95 -6.93
C ILE A 95 8.05 -27.11 -8.30
N SER A 96 8.72 -28.25 -8.48
CA SER A 96 9.46 -28.58 -9.71
C SER A 96 10.50 -27.53 -10.12
N GLY A 97 10.99 -26.70 -9.19
CA GLY A 97 11.98 -25.67 -9.47
C GLY A 97 11.46 -24.48 -10.30
N THR A 98 10.15 -24.36 -10.50
CA THR A 98 9.53 -23.35 -11.37
C THR A 98 9.83 -21.93 -10.88
N ILE A 99 9.58 -21.63 -9.61
CA ILE A 99 9.82 -20.29 -9.04
C ILE A 99 11.33 -19.99 -9.04
N GLY A 100 12.17 -20.97 -8.67
CA GLY A 100 13.61 -20.82 -8.70
C GLY A 100 14.14 -20.51 -10.12
N SER A 101 13.57 -21.12 -11.16
CA SER A 101 13.96 -20.86 -12.56
C SER A 101 13.57 -19.44 -13.01
N LEU A 102 12.38 -18.98 -12.63
CA LEU A 102 11.93 -17.60 -12.86
C LEU A 102 12.85 -16.58 -12.17
N CYS A 103 13.22 -16.85 -10.91
CA CYS A 103 14.14 -15.99 -10.17
C CYS A 103 15.52 -15.90 -10.84
N ARG A 104 16.05 -17.01 -11.35
CA ARG A 104 17.33 -17.00 -12.09
C ARG A 104 17.25 -16.20 -13.38
N ARG A 105 16.14 -16.33 -14.11
CA ARG A 105 15.94 -15.65 -15.40
C ARG A 105 15.69 -14.16 -15.24
N PHE A 106 15.01 -13.73 -14.18
CA PHE A 106 14.51 -12.37 -13.98
C PHE A 106 15.09 -11.70 -12.72
N GLN A 107 16.37 -11.92 -12.43
CA GLN A 107 17.11 -11.24 -11.34
C GLN A 107 16.39 -11.28 -9.98
N GLY A 108 15.87 -12.45 -9.60
CA GLY A 108 15.16 -12.63 -8.34
C GLY A 108 13.76 -12.04 -8.32
N MET A 109 13.16 -11.73 -9.48
CA MET A 109 11.84 -11.08 -9.61
C MET A 109 11.77 -9.70 -8.93
N ALA A 110 12.91 -9.05 -8.68
CA ALA A 110 12.97 -7.74 -8.07
C ALA A 110 12.14 -6.71 -8.83
N LYS A 111 11.38 -5.88 -8.09
CA LYS A 111 10.41 -4.91 -8.60
C LYS A 111 9.13 -5.50 -9.21
N ALA A 112 8.93 -6.82 -9.20
CA ALA A 112 7.62 -7.37 -9.53
C ALA A 112 6.56 -6.82 -8.57
N LYS A 113 5.41 -6.46 -9.11
CA LYS A 113 4.29 -5.97 -8.31
C LYS A 113 3.54 -7.15 -7.71
N VAL A 114 3.34 -7.14 -6.41
CA VAL A 114 2.58 -8.15 -5.67
C VAL A 114 1.26 -7.54 -5.25
N ILE A 115 0.17 -8.13 -5.70
CA ILE A 115 -1.18 -7.70 -5.35
C ILE A 115 -1.81 -8.80 -4.50
N ILE A 116 -2.30 -8.43 -3.34
CA ILE A 116 -2.99 -9.30 -2.42
C ILE A 116 -4.46 -8.92 -2.46
N HIS A 117 -5.31 -9.87 -2.81
CA HIS A 117 -6.76 -9.76 -2.81
C HIS A 117 -7.30 -10.53 -1.62
N ASP A 118 -7.84 -9.84 -0.63
CA ASP A 118 -8.58 -10.44 0.48
C ASP A 118 -10.07 -10.27 0.22
N THR A 119 -10.80 -11.37 0.04
CA THR A 119 -12.24 -11.39 -0.18
C THR A 119 -12.90 -12.48 0.64
N PHE A 120 -14.21 -12.70 0.47
CA PHE A 120 -14.94 -13.81 1.06
C PHE A 120 -15.41 -14.78 -0.02
N ALA A 121 -15.52 -16.07 0.34
CA ALA A 121 -15.90 -17.12 -0.59
C ALA A 121 -17.23 -16.86 -1.32
N HIS A 122 -18.19 -16.22 -0.65
CA HIS A 122 -19.50 -15.89 -1.23
C HIS A 122 -19.47 -14.76 -2.26
N TYR A 123 -18.34 -14.03 -2.42
CA TYR A 123 -18.17 -13.02 -3.47
C TYR A 123 -17.44 -13.55 -4.70
N LEU A 124 -16.87 -14.76 -4.63
CA LEU A 124 -16.12 -15.35 -5.75
C LEU A 124 -16.97 -15.53 -7.00
N ASP A 125 -16.33 -15.61 -8.15
CA ASP A 125 -16.97 -15.78 -9.44
C ASP A 125 -17.85 -17.03 -9.48
N ALA A 126 -18.94 -16.96 -10.24
CA ALA A 126 -19.93 -18.05 -10.38
C ALA A 126 -19.30 -19.38 -10.81
N ARG A 127 -18.17 -19.34 -11.52
CA ARG A 127 -17.43 -20.54 -11.98
C ARG A 127 -16.91 -21.42 -10.85
N ASN A 128 -16.76 -20.89 -9.64
CA ASN A 128 -16.30 -21.64 -8.47
C ASN A 128 -17.38 -22.56 -7.89
N PHE A 129 -18.64 -22.43 -8.34
CA PHE A 129 -19.78 -23.11 -7.76
C PHE A 129 -20.58 -23.86 -8.85
N PRO A 130 -20.94 -25.12 -8.62
CA PRO A 130 -21.72 -25.93 -9.62
C PRO A 130 -23.03 -25.27 -10.05
N ASP A 131 -23.74 -24.64 -9.10
CA ASP A 131 -25.03 -23.98 -9.32
C ASP A 131 -24.91 -22.48 -9.61
N GLY A 132 -23.66 -21.98 -9.84
CA GLY A 132 -23.36 -20.56 -9.96
C GLY A 132 -23.35 -19.85 -8.63
N ASN A 133 -23.15 -18.52 -8.65
CA ASN A 133 -23.10 -17.70 -7.45
C ASN A 133 -23.88 -16.40 -7.62
N PRO A 134 -25.09 -16.29 -7.09
CA PRO A 134 -25.91 -15.07 -7.21
C PRO A 134 -25.36 -13.90 -6.38
N THR A 135 -24.43 -14.16 -5.45
CA THR A 135 -23.79 -13.13 -4.61
C THR A 135 -22.41 -12.72 -5.11
N ALA A 136 -21.97 -13.25 -6.26
CA ALA A 136 -20.69 -12.90 -6.88
C ALA A 136 -20.57 -11.37 -7.05
N ASN A 137 -19.49 -10.80 -6.55
CA ASN A 137 -19.22 -9.37 -6.68
C ASN A 137 -17.73 -9.10 -6.74
N PRO A 138 -17.16 -8.79 -7.91
CA PRO A 138 -15.72 -8.59 -8.09
C PRO A 138 -15.20 -7.31 -7.43
N ASN A 139 -16.07 -6.43 -6.96
CA ASN A 139 -15.67 -5.17 -6.30
C ASN A 139 -15.55 -5.32 -4.78
N GLU A 140 -15.98 -6.45 -4.20
CA GLU A 140 -15.95 -6.67 -2.76
C GLU A 140 -14.65 -7.35 -2.34
N GLU A 141 -13.57 -6.58 -2.36
CA GLU A 141 -12.25 -7.00 -1.93
C GLU A 141 -11.53 -5.94 -1.09
N ARG A 142 -10.59 -6.38 -0.29
CA ARG A 142 -9.55 -5.54 0.27
C ARG A 142 -8.27 -5.79 -0.49
N LYS A 143 -7.84 -4.81 -1.28
CA LYS A 143 -6.64 -4.88 -2.12
C LYS A 143 -5.46 -4.25 -1.43
N GLN A 144 -4.33 -4.97 -1.39
CA GLN A 144 -3.06 -4.45 -0.91
C GLN A 144 -2.02 -4.62 -2.01
N VAL A 145 -1.16 -3.62 -2.17
CA VAL A 145 -0.14 -3.61 -3.22
C VAL A 145 1.23 -3.48 -2.59
N TYR A 146 2.12 -4.37 -2.95
CA TYR A 146 3.52 -4.39 -2.58
C TYR A 146 4.40 -4.56 -3.82
N TYR A 147 5.69 -4.50 -3.63
CA TYR A 147 6.69 -4.83 -4.65
C TYR A 147 7.73 -5.77 -4.04
N ILE A 148 8.24 -6.69 -4.84
CA ILE A 148 9.38 -7.51 -4.43
C ILE A 148 10.61 -6.60 -4.35
N ASP A 149 11.14 -6.42 -3.14
CA ASP A 149 12.37 -5.68 -2.92
C ASP A 149 13.57 -6.55 -3.28
N ARG A 150 13.62 -7.75 -2.71
CA ARG A 150 14.67 -8.74 -2.98
C ARG A 150 14.20 -10.16 -2.68
N LYS A 151 14.91 -11.12 -3.25
CA LYS A 151 14.86 -12.50 -2.81
C LYS A 151 15.73 -12.63 -1.57
N SER A 152 15.13 -12.95 -0.41
CA SER A 152 15.80 -13.06 0.89
C SER A 152 16.37 -14.45 1.13
N GLY A 153 15.67 -15.50 0.67
CA GLY A 153 16.05 -16.89 0.82
C GLY A 153 15.67 -17.74 -0.39
N SER A 154 16.32 -18.87 -0.52
CA SER A 154 15.94 -19.91 -1.50
C SER A 154 16.59 -21.21 -1.08
N ASP A 155 15.78 -22.22 -0.92
CA ASP A 155 16.18 -23.62 -0.81
C ASP A 155 15.54 -24.44 -1.94
N ASP A 156 15.65 -25.75 -1.87
CA ASP A 156 15.09 -26.64 -2.89
C ASP A 156 13.57 -26.68 -2.86
N GLU A 157 12.96 -26.38 -1.71
CA GLU A 157 11.53 -26.49 -1.45
C GLU A 157 10.81 -25.15 -1.52
N THR A 158 11.49 -24.05 -1.18
CA THR A 158 10.85 -22.73 -1.06
C THR A 158 11.72 -21.60 -1.60
N VAL A 159 11.06 -20.50 -1.97
CA VAL A 159 11.70 -19.23 -2.30
C VAL A 159 11.04 -18.14 -1.47
N GLU A 160 11.85 -17.38 -0.76
CA GLU A 160 11.41 -16.30 0.10
C GLU A 160 11.71 -14.93 -0.54
N PHE A 161 10.71 -14.04 -0.50
CA PHE A 161 10.77 -12.68 -1.01
C PHE A 161 10.47 -11.68 0.11
N GLU A 162 11.32 -10.68 0.26
CA GLU A 162 11.03 -9.49 1.07
C GLU A 162 10.23 -8.50 0.23
N LEU A 163 9.12 -8.02 0.80
CA LEU A 163 8.23 -7.09 0.12
C LEU A 163 8.40 -5.67 0.69
N SER A 164 8.24 -4.68 -0.16
CA SER A 164 8.24 -3.27 0.20
C SER A 164 6.95 -2.57 -0.22
N SER A 165 6.56 -1.57 0.54
CA SER A 165 5.40 -0.73 0.22
C SER A 165 5.71 0.19 -0.96
N PRO A 166 4.70 0.57 -1.77
CA PRO A 166 4.88 1.58 -2.83
C PRO A 166 5.43 2.91 -2.32
N ALA A 167 5.17 3.26 -1.05
CA ALA A 167 5.65 4.48 -0.42
C ALA A 167 7.17 4.43 -0.18
N ASP A 168 7.70 3.27 0.22
CA ASP A 168 9.12 3.07 0.47
C ASP A 168 9.94 3.19 -0.83
N LEU A 169 9.43 2.62 -1.93
CA LEU A 169 10.08 2.68 -3.24
C LEU A 169 10.17 4.08 -3.83
N ARG A 170 9.25 4.97 -3.45
CA ARG A 170 9.23 6.35 -3.95
C ARG A 170 10.07 7.31 -3.12
N GLY A 171 10.70 6.84 -2.05
CA GLY A 171 11.43 7.68 -1.10
C GLY A 171 10.54 8.76 -0.45
N GLN A 172 9.23 8.53 -0.41
CA GLN A 172 8.29 9.47 0.20
C GLN A 172 8.42 9.40 1.71
N LEU A 173 8.82 10.50 2.31
CA LEU A 173 8.78 10.66 3.75
C LEU A 173 7.32 10.78 4.21
N ILE A 174 6.87 9.86 5.05
CA ILE A 174 5.55 9.91 5.69
C ILE A 174 5.79 10.18 7.20
N PRO A 175 5.19 11.21 7.76
CA PRO A 175 4.24 12.15 7.15
C PRO A 175 4.92 13.16 6.21
N THR A 176 4.24 13.50 5.12
CA THR A 176 4.72 14.52 4.15
C THR A 176 4.82 15.91 4.76
N ARG A 177 4.19 16.14 5.90
CA ARG A 177 4.21 17.36 6.66
C ARG A 177 4.68 17.08 8.09
N GLN A 178 5.85 17.60 8.44
CA GLN A 178 6.37 17.50 9.82
C GLN A 178 5.65 18.48 10.74
N ILE A 179 5.34 18.04 11.96
CA ILE A 179 4.82 18.91 13.02
C ILE A 179 6.01 19.68 13.60
N GLN A 180 6.14 20.93 13.19
CA GLN A 180 7.21 21.82 13.62
C GLN A 180 6.71 23.27 13.75
N PRO A 181 7.37 24.10 14.60
CA PRO A 181 6.95 25.49 14.82
C PRO A 181 7.18 26.39 13.62
N MET A 182 7.99 26.00 12.65
CA MET A 182 8.27 26.79 11.44
C MET A 182 7.21 26.58 10.36
N CYS A 183 6.94 27.62 9.58
CA CYS A 183 6.03 27.59 8.44
C CYS A 183 6.58 26.71 7.31
N THR A 184 5.93 25.61 7.04
CA THR A 184 6.33 24.65 5.99
C THR A 184 6.21 25.26 4.59
N TRP A 185 5.36 26.24 4.38
CA TRP A 185 5.24 26.94 3.09
C TRP A 185 6.44 27.83 2.81
N CYS A 186 6.93 28.54 3.83
CA CYS A 186 8.17 29.31 3.73
C CYS A 186 9.37 28.41 3.40
N MET A 187 9.48 27.25 4.09
CA MET A 187 10.57 26.27 3.85
C MET A 187 10.53 25.66 2.44
N ARG A 188 9.35 25.54 1.84
CA ARG A 188 9.15 25.02 0.47
C ARG A 188 9.28 26.09 -0.61
N GLY A 189 9.61 27.31 -0.25
CA GLY A 189 9.67 28.43 -1.20
C GLY A 189 8.31 28.93 -1.69
N TRP A 190 7.23 28.61 -0.96
CA TRP A 190 5.87 29.01 -1.34
C TRP A 190 5.44 30.37 -0.78
N TYR A 191 6.38 31.10 -0.20
CA TYR A 191 6.15 32.48 0.23
C TYR A 191 5.73 33.35 -0.97
N LYS A 192 4.62 34.06 -0.86
CA LYS A 192 4.04 34.95 -1.92
C LYS A 192 3.55 34.20 -3.19
N THR A 193 3.46 32.89 -3.21
CA THR A 193 3.08 32.17 -4.43
C THR A 193 1.61 31.87 -4.55
N GLY A 194 0.81 32.13 -3.52
CA GLY A 194 -0.58 31.68 -3.44
C GLY A 194 -0.77 30.20 -3.05
N ASN A 195 0.30 29.41 -3.07
CA ASN A 195 0.28 28.00 -2.62
C ASN A 195 0.44 27.95 -1.10
N GLY A 196 -0.60 28.30 -0.37
CA GLY A 196 -0.61 28.32 1.10
C GLY A 196 -0.26 29.68 1.69
N CYS A 197 0.65 30.46 1.12
CA CYS A 197 0.93 31.85 1.51
C CYS A 197 0.46 32.82 0.44
N THR A 198 -0.55 33.61 0.76
CA THR A 198 -1.20 34.59 -0.14
C THR A 198 -0.71 36.02 0.07
N TYR A 199 0.33 36.22 0.92
CA TYR A 199 0.85 37.56 1.17
C TYR A 199 1.32 38.24 -0.12
N ALA A 200 0.87 39.46 -0.34
CA ALA A 200 1.20 40.24 -1.52
C ALA A 200 1.70 41.68 -1.20
N GLY A 201 2.06 41.92 0.06
CA GLY A 201 2.56 43.24 0.50
C GLY A 201 1.46 44.15 1.06
N GLN A 202 0.30 43.65 1.44
CA GLN A 202 -0.86 44.43 1.90
C GLN A 202 -0.52 45.36 3.09
N ASN A 203 0.38 44.93 3.96
CA ASN A 203 0.80 45.68 5.16
C ASN A 203 2.26 46.17 5.07
N GLY A 204 2.86 46.19 3.87
CA GLY A 204 4.26 46.59 3.63
C GLY A 204 5.23 45.41 3.58
N TRP A 205 6.50 45.70 3.62
CA TRP A 205 7.57 44.72 3.47
C TRP A 205 8.37 44.56 4.76
N PHE A 206 8.86 43.38 5.04
CA PHE A 206 9.53 43.08 6.29
C PHE A 206 10.75 42.19 6.07
N ASP A 207 11.83 42.45 6.80
CA ASP A 207 13.00 41.57 6.82
C ASP A 207 12.72 40.27 7.59
N LYS A 208 13.72 39.40 7.67
CA LYS A 208 13.60 38.12 8.39
C LYS A 208 13.40 38.26 9.89
N ASP A 209 13.75 39.41 10.48
CA ASP A 209 13.63 39.70 11.91
C ASP A 209 12.26 40.36 12.24
N GLY A 210 11.46 40.64 11.21
CA GLY A 210 10.12 41.25 11.32
C GLY A 210 10.16 42.79 11.36
N ASN A 211 11.26 43.41 11.04
CA ASN A 211 11.36 44.87 10.94
C ASN A 211 10.86 45.34 9.58
N ARG A 212 10.16 46.48 9.56
CA ARG A 212 9.65 47.03 8.32
C ARG A 212 10.78 47.56 7.44
N VAL A 213 10.71 47.24 6.16
CA VAL A 213 11.65 47.71 5.13
C VAL A 213 10.87 48.46 4.03
N ASP A 214 11.49 49.41 3.40
CA ASP A 214 10.88 50.23 2.33
C ASP A 214 11.05 49.59 0.96
N ASP A 215 12.09 48.79 0.78
CA ASP A 215 12.40 48.14 -0.48
C ASP A 215 11.79 46.71 -0.51
N PRO A 216 10.88 46.41 -1.47
CA PRO A 216 10.31 45.07 -1.64
C PRO A 216 11.32 43.95 -1.85
N SER A 217 12.52 44.26 -2.36
CA SER A 217 13.59 43.28 -2.57
C SER A 217 14.20 42.76 -1.29
N GLN A 218 14.07 43.51 -0.19
CA GLN A 218 14.55 43.12 1.15
C GLN A 218 13.52 42.32 1.94
N ASP A 219 12.33 42.07 1.36
CA ASP A 219 11.26 41.32 2.02
C ASP A 219 11.56 39.84 2.07
N VAL A 220 11.89 39.34 3.26
CA VAL A 220 12.26 37.96 3.53
C VAL A 220 11.43 37.41 4.69
N CYS A 221 10.67 36.36 4.45
CA CYS A 221 9.88 35.70 5.50
C CYS A 221 10.80 34.83 6.40
N SER A 222 10.70 35.01 7.74
CA SER A 222 11.42 34.19 8.72
C SER A 222 10.90 32.74 8.82
N GLY A 223 9.69 32.48 8.36
CA GLY A 223 8.99 31.23 8.62
C GLY A 223 8.44 31.07 10.04
N LEU A 224 8.63 32.06 10.92
CA LEU A 224 8.09 32.06 12.28
C LEU A 224 6.75 32.80 12.33
N LEU A 225 5.92 32.44 13.31
CA LEU A 225 4.63 33.10 13.50
C LEU A 225 4.80 34.56 13.87
N SER A 226 5.69 34.87 14.83
CA SER A 226 5.88 36.20 15.43
C SER A 226 6.55 37.20 14.48
N THR A 227 7.65 36.82 13.84
CA THR A 227 8.44 37.70 12.97
C THR A 227 8.10 37.53 11.49
N GLY A 228 7.42 36.44 11.12
CA GLY A 228 6.98 36.17 9.75
C GLY A 228 5.55 36.62 9.46
N CYS A 229 4.56 35.89 10.00
CA CYS A 229 3.17 36.11 9.63
C CYS A 229 2.51 37.30 10.35
N LYS A 230 2.69 37.46 11.65
CA LYS A 230 2.01 38.53 12.40
C LYS A 230 2.31 39.95 11.87
N PRO A 231 3.54 40.37 11.56
CA PRO A 231 3.78 41.68 10.99
C PRO A 231 3.13 41.88 9.62
N ARG A 232 3.02 40.81 8.85
CA ARG A 232 2.52 40.82 7.46
C ARG A 232 1.00 40.84 7.35
N PHE A 233 0.32 40.04 8.17
CA PHE A 233 -1.14 39.89 8.11
C PHE A 233 -1.86 40.66 9.20
N GLY A 234 -1.20 41.00 10.29
CA GLY A 234 -1.77 41.60 11.49
C GLY A 234 -1.79 40.62 12.67
N GLU A 235 -1.77 41.17 13.87
CA GLU A 235 -1.63 40.34 15.09
C GLU A 235 -2.88 39.48 15.36
N ASN A 236 -4.08 40.04 15.05
CA ASN A 236 -5.38 39.44 15.34
C ASN A 236 -6.13 38.99 14.09
N GLU A 237 -5.49 39.02 12.95
CA GLU A 237 -6.09 38.65 11.66
C GLU A 237 -5.87 37.18 11.33
N GLN A 238 -6.58 36.70 10.35
CA GLN A 238 -6.36 35.33 9.80
C GLN A 238 -4.98 35.24 9.16
N LEU A 239 -4.17 34.32 9.64
CA LEU A 239 -2.78 34.14 9.22
C LEU A 239 -2.63 32.95 8.28
N ASP A 240 -1.98 33.16 7.14
CA ASP A 240 -1.50 32.08 6.28
C ASP A 240 -0.26 31.43 6.91
N TYR A 241 -0.44 30.62 7.94
CA TYR A 241 0.65 29.98 8.64
C TYR A 241 0.64 28.47 8.50
N GLY A 242 1.65 27.93 7.84
CA GLY A 242 1.82 26.51 7.58
C GLY A 242 2.54 25.71 8.67
N GLY A 243 2.84 26.32 9.81
CA GLY A 243 3.49 25.67 10.96
C GLY A 243 2.51 25.31 12.06
N PHE A 244 3.03 24.71 13.12
CA PHE A 244 2.30 24.32 14.33
C PHE A 244 2.91 25.04 15.53
N PRO A 245 2.39 26.21 15.93
CA PRO A 245 2.99 27.03 17.00
C PRO A 245 3.15 26.29 18.32
N GLY A 246 2.18 25.41 18.65
CA GLY A 246 2.21 24.58 19.86
C GLY A 246 3.31 23.52 19.89
N ALA A 247 3.95 23.21 18.77
CA ALA A 247 5.01 22.20 18.73
C ALA A 247 6.28 22.61 19.49
N SER A 248 6.47 23.90 19.72
CA SER A 248 7.58 24.40 20.56
C SER A 248 7.39 24.14 22.05
N LEU A 249 6.15 23.90 22.50
CA LEU A 249 5.83 23.64 23.90
C LEU A 249 6.09 22.18 24.32
N LEU A 250 6.33 21.29 23.36
CA LEU A 250 6.58 19.85 23.60
C LEU A 250 8.07 19.53 23.88
N ARG A 251 8.94 20.51 23.91
CA ARG A 251 10.34 20.37 24.29
C ARG A 251 10.54 20.85 25.74
N GLY A 252 10.02 20.07 26.66
CA GLY A 252 10.31 20.16 28.08
C GLY A 252 10.96 18.85 28.55
#